data_e949c6a3a0a1fb19fcb5dfa3592a754f
#
_entry.id   e949c6a3a0a1fb19fcb5dfa3592a754f
#
_cell.length_a   1.000
_cell.length_b   1.000
_cell.length_c   1.000
_cell.angle_alpha   90.00
_cell.angle_beta   90.00
_cell.angle_gamma   90.00
#
_symmetry.space_group_name_H-M   'P 1'
#
loop_
_entity.id
_entity.type
_entity.pdbx_description
1 polymer ?
#
loop_
_entity_poly.entity_id
_entity_poly.type
_entity_poly.pdbx_seq_one_letter_code
_entity_poly.pdbx_strand_id
1 'polypeptide(L)'
;AIDLGFDDYDRIEKSGIQLWSNAQDAQRWDVFRYNNFAHSTLTFNHKKQRVDGAAHITSYSDTIDSMWVASDLTPVYRDQVKSVKRSVSLVDRQYVVIEDSIETGNRFTKLTWTMVTPASAKVISDHVMLLEKEGKKLYLKVEGPEEIKWNISQAQSDYSYDSPNPGISLIGFDT
;
A
#
# COMPACT_ATOMS: atom_id res chain seq x y z
N ALA A 1 3.15 -7.67 6.37
CA ALA A 1 2.14 -6.64 6.17
C ALA A 1 0.95 -6.86 7.09
N ILE A 2 0.30 -5.79 7.48
CA ILE A 2 -0.99 -5.79 8.20
C ILE A 2 -1.91 -4.75 7.56
N ASP A 3 -3.18 -4.75 7.97
CA ASP A 3 -4.13 -3.67 7.73
C ASP A 3 -4.48 -3.00 9.06
N LEU A 4 -4.78 -1.69 9.05
CA LEU A 4 -5.12 -0.92 10.26
C LEU A 4 -6.58 -1.12 10.71
N GLY A 5 -7.41 -1.71 9.86
CA GLY A 5 -8.83 -1.89 10.11
C GLY A 5 -9.64 -0.59 10.06
N PHE A 6 -10.82 -0.63 10.68
CA PHE A 6 -11.71 0.53 10.77
C PHE A 6 -11.28 1.50 11.88
N ASP A 7 -11.88 2.69 11.88
CA ASP A 7 -11.70 3.70 12.92
C ASP A 7 -12.99 3.94 13.71
N ASP A 8 -12.94 4.72 14.77
CA ASP A 8 -14.06 5.07 15.62
C ASP A 8 -14.98 6.11 14.93
N TYR A 9 -16.09 5.61 14.38
CA TYR A 9 -17.06 6.44 13.65
C TYR A 9 -17.64 7.57 14.52
N ASP A 10 -17.99 7.27 15.77
CA ASP A 10 -18.58 8.24 16.68
C ASP A 10 -17.64 9.42 16.94
N ARG A 11 -16.36 9.14 17.15
CA ARG A 11 -15.35 10.18 17.36
C ARG A 11 -15.17 11.04 16.11
N ILE A 12 -15.10 10.41 14.93
CA ILE A 12 -14.93 11.10 13.66
C ILE A 12 -16.15 12.00 13.38
N GLU A 13 -17.37 11.50 13.54
CA GLU A 13 -18.60 12.28 13.33
C GLU A 13 -18.74 13.43 14.32
N LYS A 14 -18.38 13.22 15.60
CA LYS A 14 -18.34 14.29 16.61
C LYS A 14 -17.33 15.39 16.29
N SER A 15 -16.32 15.08 15.47
CA SER A 15 -15.36 16.06 14.95
C SER A 15 -15.87 16.82 13.73
N GLY A 16 -17.11 16.55 13.28
CA GLY A 16 -17.74 17.24 12.16
C GLY A 16 -17.45 16.67 10.78
N ILE A 17 -16.77 15.53 10.70
CA ILE A 17 -16.45 14.85 9.43
C ILE A 17 -17.68 14.10 8.91
N GLN A 18 -18.01 14.32 7.64
CA GLN A 18 -19.11 13.63 6.96
C GLN A 18 -18.65 12.27 6.42
N LEU A 19 -18.98 11.18 7.14
CA LEU A 19 -18.49 9.84 6.81
C LEU A 19 -19.28 9.11 5.71
N TRP A 20 -20.55 9.48 5.49
CA TRP A 20 -21.49 8.64 4.74
C TRP A 20 -21.63 8.99 3.27
N SER A 21 -20.75 9.84 2.75
CA SER A 21 -20.65 10.11 1.32
C SER A 21 -19.58 9.23 0.68
N ASN A 22 -19.89 8.64 -0.48
CA ASN A 22 -18.96 7.87 -1.31
C ASN A 22 -18.48 8.66 -2.54
N ALA A 23 -18.69 9.97 -2.60
CA ALA A 23 -18.12 10.80 -3.66
C ALA A 23 -16.59 10.80 -3.61
N GLN A 24 -15.91 10.95 -4.74
CA GLN A 24 -14.44 10.91 -4.82
C GLN A 24 -13.74 11.93 -3.91
N ASP A 25 -14.36 13.08 -3.70
CA ASP A 25 -13.88 14.21 -2.90
C ASP A 25 -14.52 14.30 -1.51
N ALA A 26 -15.22 13.25 -1.08
CA ALA A 26 -15.86 13.22 0.24
C ALA A 26 -14.84 13.24 1.38
N GLN A 27 -15.19 13.94 2.47
CA GLN A 27 -14.39 14.04 3.69
C GLN A 27 -14.05 12.67 4.31
N ARG A 28 -14.88 11.65 4.07
CA ARG A 28 -14.61 10.27 4.46
C ARG A 28 -13.18 9.84 4.09
N TRP A 29 -12.72 10.23 2.92
CA TRP A 29 -11.41 9.84 2.38
C TRP A 29 -10.25 10.70 2.91
N ASP A 30 -10.52 11.65 3.80
CA ASP A 30 -9.49 12.37 4.56
C ASP A 30 -9.14 11.62 5.85
N VAL A 31 -10.01 10.73 6.31
CA VAL A 31 -9.73 9.82 7.43
C VAL A 31 -8.58 8.88 7.06
N PHE A 32 -7.55 8.83 7.90
CA PHE A 32 -6.27 8.16 7.60
C PHE A 32 -6.46 6.70 7.18
N ARG A 33 -7.27 5.93 7.92
CA ARG A 33 -7.50 4.51 7.66
C ARG A 33 -8.41 4.21 6.47
N TYR A 34 -9.00 5.24 5.82
CA TYR A 34 -9.97 5.04 4.74
C TYR A 34 -9.45 5.43 3.37
N ASN A 35 -8.19 5.79 3.25
CA ASN A 35 -7.54 6.10 1.98
C ASN A 35 -6.28 5.25 1.75
N ASN A 36 -5.79 5.23 0.51
CA ASN A 36 -4.66 4.39 0.13
C ASN A 36 -3.32 4.73 0.79
N PHE A 37 -3.18 5.89 1.42
CA PHE A 37 -1.90 6.27 2.06
C PHE A 37 -1.60 5.45 3.31
N ALA A 38 -2.62 4.88 3.94
CA ALA A 38 -2.51 4.05 5.14
C ALA A 38 -2.56 2.54 4.86
N HIS A 39 -2.45 2.11 3.60
CA HIS A 39 -2.55 0.71 3.22
C HIS A 39 -1.31 0.19 2.50
N SER A 40 -1.17 -1.15 2.47
CA SER A 40 -0.10 -1.84 1.75
C SER A 40 -0.39 -1.86 0.24
N THR A 41 -0.18 -0.73 -0.44
CA THR A 41 -0.54 -0.54 -1.83
C THR A 41 0.36 0.46 -2.55
N LEU A 42 0.05 0.75 -3.81
CA LEU A 42 0.70 1.77 -4.63
C LEU A 42 0.01 3.13 -4.46
N THR A 43 0.78 4.17 -4.61
CA THR A 43 0.29 5.54 -4.71
C THR A 43 1.03 6.26 -5.84
N PHE A 44 0.29 6.88 -6.76
CA PHE A 44 0.83 7.65 -7.86
C PHE A 44 0.65 9.15 -7.62
N ASN A 45 1.73 9.92 -7.70
CA ASN A 45 1.72 11.38 -7.57
C ASN A 45 0.99 11.87 -6.30
N HIS A 46 1.05 11.11 -5.20
CA HIS A 46 0.35 11.38 -3.94
C HIS A 46 -1.16 11.62 -4.11
N LYS A 47 -1.80 10.82 -4.96
CA LYS A 47 -3.26 10.88 -5.21
C LYS A 47 -3.99 9.72 -4.56
N LYS A 48 -5.22 9.99 -4.13
CA LYS A 48 -6.14 8.95 -3.68
C LYS A 48 -6.54 8.03 -4.83
N GLN A 49 -6.80 6.77 -4.53
CA GLN A 49 -7.40 5.83 -5.47
C GLN A 49 -8.81 6.27 -5.87
N ARG A 50 -9.28 5.76 -7.01
CA ARG A 50 -10.66 5.98 -7.48
C ARG A 50 -11.63 5.20 -6.61
N VAL A 51 -12.62 5.88 -6.04
CA VAL A 51 -13.66 5.25 -5.19
C VAL A 51 -14.66 4.44 -6.01
N ASP A 52 -14.81 4.74 -7.29
CA ASP A 52 -15.65 4.04 -8.25
C ASP A 52 -14.87 2.96 -9.05
N GLY A 53 -13.59 2.75 -8.71
CA GLY A 53 -12.76 1.70 -9.29
C GLY A 53 -12.91 0.38 -8.50
N ALA A 54 -12.81 -0.73 -9.22
CA ALA A 54 -12.75 -2.06 -8.62
C ALA A 54 -11.58 -2.84 -9.21
N ALA A 55 -10.76 -3.43 -8.33
CA ALA A 55 -9.71 -4.34 -8.72
C ALA A 55 -10.27 -5.76 -8.80
N HIS A 56 -9.91 -6.50 -9.85
CA HIS A 56 -10.36 -7.85 -10.07
C HIS A 56 -9.19 -8.82 -10.15
N ILE A 57 -9.34 -9.99 -9.53
CA ILE A 57 -8.43 -11.11 -9.76
C ILE A 57 -8.66 -11.59 -11.20
N THR A 58 -7.60 -11.57 -11.99
CA THR A 58 -7.64 -11.94 -13.41
C THR A 58 -7.24 -13.39 -13.65
N SER A 59 -6.37 -13.92 -12.78
CA SER A 59 -5.90 -15.29 -12.84
C SER A 59 -5.22 -15.68 -11.54
N TYR A 60 -5.16 -16.99 -11.28
CA TYR A 60 -4.46 -17.55 -10.12
C TYR A 60 -4.09 -19.00 -10.32
N SER A 61 -3.18 -19.51 -9.48
CA SER A 61 -2.89 -20.92 -9.29
C SER A 61 -2.74 -21.21 -7.80
N ASP A 62 -3.31 -22.31 -7.33
CA ASP A 62 -3.29 -22.74 -5.94
C ASP A 62 -2.71 -24.17 -5.78
N THR A 63 -1.97 -24.66 -6.79
CA THR A 63 -1.33 -25.96 -6.73
C THR A 63 -0.10 -25.93 -5.81
N ILE A 64 0.32 -27.13 -5.36
CA ILE A 64 1.46 -27.28 -4.43
C ILE A 64 2.77 -26.74 -5.03
N ASP A 65 2.90 -26.79 -6.34
CA ASP A 65 4.10 -26.40 -7.09
C ASP A 65 4.02 -24.97 -7.65
N SER A 66 2.84 -24.35 -7.55
CA SER A 66 2.60 -23.02 -8.14
C SER A 66 1.50 -22.30 -7.40
N MET A 67 1.87 -21.41 -6.49
CA MET A 67 0.93 -20.58 -5.73
C MET A 67 1.12 -19.13 -6.13
N TRP A 68 0.17 -18.57 -6.86
CA TRP A 68 0.19 -17.17 -7.25
C TRP A 68 -1.20 -16.62 -7.55
N VAL A 69 -1.33 -15.32 -7.49
CA VAL A 69 -2.54 -14.58 -7.88
C VAL A 69 -2.14 -13.33 -8.65
N ALA A 70 -2.89 -13.00 -9.69
CA ALA A 70 -2.74 -11.77 -10.43
C ALA A 70 -4.06 -10.96 -10.41
N SER A 71 -3.93 -9.65 -10.32
CA SER A 71 -5.04 -8.71 -10.26
C SER A 71 -4.79 -7.52 -11.19
N ASP A 72 -5.85 -7.07 -11.87
CA ASP A 72 -5.86 -5.80 -12.59
C ASP A 72 -6.30 -4.68 -11.65
N LEU A 73 -5.37 -3.79 -11.33
CA LEU A 73 -5.57 -2.62 -10.49
C LEU A 73 -5.87 -1.36 -11.30
N THR A 74 -5.85 -1.41 -12.63
CA THR A 74 -6.04 -0.25 -13.51
C THR A 74 -7.30 0.56 -13.18
N PRO A 75 -8.47 -0.05 -12.89
CA PRO A 75 -9.67 0.72 -12.59
C PRO A 75 -9.55 1.62 -11.36
N VAL A 76 -8.77 1.20 -10.33
CA VAL A 76 -8.60 2.01 -9.11
C VAL A 76 -7.54 3.12 -9.26
N TYR A 77 -6.75 3.08 -10.35
CA TYR A 77 -5.77 4.10 -10.70
C TYR A 77 -6.09 4.82 -12.02
N ARG A 78 -7.32 4.68 -12.50
CA ARG A 78 -7.79 5.38 -13.72
C ARG A 78 -7.49 6.88 -13.61
N ASP A 79 -7.08 7.49 -14.72
CA ASP A 79 -6.65 8.89 -14.84
C ASP A 79 -5.31 9.23 -14.16
N GLN A 80 -4.64 8.25 -13.57
CA GLN A 80 -3.33 8.44 -12.96
C GLN A 80 -2.21 7.79 -13.79
N VAL A 81 -2.46 6.57 -14.26
CA VAL A 81 -1.57 5.78 -15.13
C VAL A 81 -2.38 5.06 -16.20
N LYS A 82 -1.73 4.49 -17.22
CA LYS A 82 -2.42 3.76 -18.30
C LYS A 82 -2.86 2.37 -17.85
N SER A 83 -1.98 1.64 -17.16
CA SER A 83 -2.31 0.32 -16.61
C SER A 83 -1.48 0.01 -15.38
N VAL A 84 -2.06 -0.77 -14.47
CA VAL A 84 -1.40 -1.34 -13.29
C VAL A 84 -1.90 -2.75 -13.10
N LYS A 85 -0.97 -3.71 -13.07
CA LYS A 85 -1.27 -5.10 -12.73
C LYS A 85 -0.34 -5.53 -11.60
N ARG A 86 -0.87 -6.25 -10.64
CA ARG A 86 -0.09 -6.83 -9.54
C ARG A 86 -0.21 -8.34 -9.55
N SER A 87 0.90 -9.02 -9.41
CA SER A 87 0.92 -10.43 -9.06
C SER A 87 1.60 -10.63 -7.71
N VAL A 88 1.16 -11.66 -7.01
CA VAL A 88 1.79 -12.14 -5.77
C VAL A 88 1.98 -13.62 -5.88
N SER A 89 3.20 -14.10 -5.67
CA SER A 89 3.55 -15.51 -5.73
C SER A 89 4.32 -15.95 -4.49
N LEU A 90 4.07 -17.18 -4.06
CA LEU A 90 4.89 -17.88 -3.08
C LEU A 90 5.82 -18.83 -3.83
N VAL A 91 7.12 -18.52 -3.81
CA VAL A 91 8.14 -19.27 -4.56
C VAL A 91 8.80 -20.26 -3.60
N ASP A 92 8.82 -21.55 -4.00
CA ASP A 92 9.42 -22.68 -3.28
C ASP A 92 9.00 -22.75 -1.80
N ARG A 93 7.87 -22.14 -1.44
CA ARG A 93 7.42 -21.98 -0.04
C ARG A 93 8.43 -21.28 0.89
N GLN A 94 9.35 -20.51 0.33
CA GLN A 94 10.45 -19.86 1.04
C GLN A 94 10.32 -18.34 1.06
N TYR A 95 9.89 -17.74 -0.06
CA TYR A 95 9.75 -16.31 -0.15
C TYR A 95 8.55 -15.90 -1.01
N VAL A 96 8.10 -14.68 -0.81
CA VAL A 96 7.00 -14.08 -1.57
C VAL A 96 7.58 -13.07 -2.54
N VAL A 97 7.13 -13.13 -3.79
CA VAL A 97 7.38 -12.10 -4.81
C VAL A 97 6.09 -11.31 -5.00
N ILE A 98 6.21 -9.99 -4.94
CA ILE A 98 5.17 -9.03 -5.36
C ILE A 98 5.71 -8.36 -6.60
N GLU A 99 5.04 -8.54 -7.73
CA GLU A 99 5.41 -7.93 -9.00
C GLU A 99 4.34 -6.94 -9.44
N ASP A 100 4.76 -5.70 -9.68
CA ASP A 100 3.91 -4.64 -10.17
C ASP A 100 4.31 -4.26 -11.60
N SER A 101 3.45 -4.53 -12.57
CA SER A 101 3.60 -4.10 -13.96
C SER A 101 2.83 -2.81 -14.17
N ILE A 102 3.55 -1.71 -14.44
CA ILE A 102 2.99 -0.37 -14.50
C ILE A 102 3.31 0.26 -15.85
N GLU A 103 2.28 0.72 -16.55
CA GLU A 103 2.44 1.54 -17.74
C GLU A 103 1.99 2.98 -17.42
N THR A 104 2.96 3.90 -17.40
CA THR A 104 2.69 5.33 -17.21
C THR A 104 2.31 6.00 -18.54
N GLY A 105 1.74 7.20 -18.45
CA GLY A 105 1.56 8.06 -19.62
C GLY A 105 2.83 8.84 -20.00
N ASN A 106 2.68 9.87 -20.81
CA ASN A 106 3.77 10.74 -21.25
C ASN A 106 4.20 11.78 -20.19
N ARG A 107 3.65 11.73 -18.98
CA ARG A 107 3.96 12.65 -17.88
C ARG A 107 4.85 11.95 -16.87
N PHE A 108 5.73 12.73 -16.24
CA PHE A 108 6.45 12.25 -15.05
C PHE A 108 5.45 11.73 -14.02
N THR A 109 5.70 10.53 -13.52
CA THR A 109 4.85 9.86 -12.55
C THR A 109 5.70 9.36 -11.41
N LYS A 110 5.51 9.96 -10.24
CA LYS A 110 6.13 9.45 -9.01
C LYS A 110 5.33 8.27 -8.50
N LEU A 111 5.99 7.16 -8.25
CA LEU A 111 5.42 5.99 -7.60
C LEU A 111 5.89 5.95 -6.14
N THR A 112 4.97 5.71 -5.23
CA THR A 112 5.24 5.29 -3.85
C THR A 112 4.68 3.87 -3.65
N TRP A 113 5.53 2.91 -3.33
CA TRP A 113 5.15 1.59 -2.88
C TRP A 113 5.15 1.57 -1.35
N THR A 114 4.05 1.15 -0.73
CA THR A 114 3.89 1.17 0.73
C THR A 114 3.53 -0.20 1.27
N MET A 115 4.05 -0.52 2.46
CA MET A 115 3.63 -1.65 3.28
C MET A 115 3.46 -1.21 4.72
N VAL A 116 2.34 -1.60 5.33
CA VAL A 116 2.04 -1.38 6.75
C VAL A 116 2.57 -2.54 7.57
N THR A 117 3.35 -2.26 8.62
CA THR A 117 3.99 -3.32 9.41
C THR A 117 4.17 -2.94 10.87
N PRO A 118 3.99 -3.89 11.80
CA PRO A 118 4.39 -3.75 13.21
C PRO A 118 5.84 -4.16 13.47
N ALA A 119 6.60 -4.53 12.43
CA ALA A 119 8.00 -4.87 12.56
C ALA A 119 8.87 -3.62 12.60
N SER A 120 9.96 -3.65 13.35
CA SER A 120 11.02 -2.65 13.20
C SER A 120 11.67 -2.78 11.82
N ALA A 121 12.02 -1.65 11.21
CA ALA A 121 12.56 -1.60 9.88
C ALA A 121 13.93 -0.90 9.86
N LYS A 122 14.88 -1.48 9.13
CA LYS A 122 16.22 -0.92 8.97
C LYS A 122 16.69 -1.07 7.53
N VAL A 123 17.07 0.02 6.90
CA VAL A 123 17.71 0.01 5.59
C VAL A 123 19.10 -0.62 5.70
N ILE A 124 19.36 -1.64 4.89
CA ILE A 124 20.63 -2.37 4.85
C ILE A 124 21.47 -1.93 3.65
N SER A 125 20.83 -1.69 2.53
CA SER A 125 21.45 -1.16 1.32
C SER A 125 20.40 -0.41 0.48
N ASP A 126 20.83 0.13 -0.66
CA ASP A 126 19.95 0.90 -1.54
C ASP A 126 18.69 0.13 -1.96
N HIS A 127 18.75 -1.20 -2.02
CA HIS A 127 17.64 -2.05 -2.45
C HIS A 127 17.22 -3.10 -1.42
N VAL A 128 17.73 -3.05 -0.17
CA VAL A 128 17.41 -4.06 0.85
C VAL A 128 17.05 -3.40 2.17
N MET A 129 15.92 -3.79 2.72
CA MET A 129 15.46 -3.45 4.07
C MET A 129 15.29 -4.71 4.91
N LEU A 130 15.77 -4.66 6.16
CA LEU A 130 15.53 -5.70 7.16
C LEU A 130 14.34 -5.32 8.02
N LEU A 131 13.43 -6.26 8.19
CA LEU A 131 12.31 -6.19 9.13
C LEU A 131 12.52 -7.20 10.24
N GLU A 132 12.32 -6.77 11.48
CA GLU A 132 12.47 -7.65 12.66
C GLU A 132 11.25 -7.53 13.57
N LYS A 133 10.72 -8.67 13.98
CA LYS A 133 9.63 -8.75 14.97
C LYS A 133 9.74 -10.08 15.75
N GLU A 134 9.72 -9.99 17.08
CA GLU A 134 9.72 -11.18 17.96
C GLU A 134 10.87 -12.16 17.63
N GLY A 135 12.07 -11.62 17.36
CA GLY A 135 13.27 -12.41 17.04
C GLY A 135 13.29 -13.00 15.62
N LYS A 136 12.24 -12.78 14.83
CA LYS A 136 12.18 -13.21 13.42
C LYS A 136 12.64 -12.09 12.50
N LYS A 137 13.28 -12.48 11.40
CA LYS A 137 13.83 -11.56 10.39
C LYS A 137 13.20 -11.82 9.03
N LEU A 138 12.89 -10.74 8.32
CA LEU A 138 12.45 -10.74 6.93
C LEU A 138 13.27 -9.71 6.16
N TYR A 139 13.84 -10.10 5.03
CA TYR A 139 14.50 -9.19 4.11
C TYR A 139 13.52 -8.80 3.01
N LEU A 140 13.25 -7.51 2.89
CA LEU A 140 12.51 -6.93 1.77
C LEU A 140 13.54 -6.45 0.75
N LYS A 141 13.57 -7.08 -0.42
CA LYS A 141 14.44 -6.74 -1.54
C LYS A 141 13.61 -6.11 -2.66
N VAL A 142 14.06 -4.99 -3.21
CA VAL A 142 13.46 -4.36 -4.38
C VAL A 142 14.30 -4.68 -5.61
N GLU A 143 13.64 -5.13 -6.66
CA GLU A 143 14.24 -5.38 -7.97
C GLU A 143 13.48 -4.54 -9.02
N GLY A 144 14.16 -3.96 -9.93
CA GLY A 144 13.60 -3.20 -11.06
C GLY A 144 14.13 -1.79 -11.17
N PRO A 145 13.61 -0.77 -10.48
CA PRO A 145 14.11 0.59 -10.61
C PRO A 145 15.59 0.70 -10.19
N GLU A 146 16.39 1.39 -10.97
CA GLU A 146 17.82 1.62 -10.65
C GLU A 146 17.95 2.48 -9.39
N GLU A 147 17.08 3.47 -9.26
CA GLU A 147 17.07 4.38 -8.13
C GLU A 147 15.75 4.27 -7.36
N ILE A 148 15.85 4.03 -6.06
CA ILE A 148 14.73 4.10 -5.12
C ILE A 148 15.14 4.95 -3.92
N LYS A 149 14.14 5.58 -3.30
CA LYS A 149 14.32 6.25 -2.03
C LYS A 149 13.46 5.57 -0.97
N TRP A 150 14.11 4.93 0.01
CA TRP A 150 13.41 4.30 1.12
C TRP A 150 12.67 5.32 1.99
N ASN A 151 11.46 4.96 2.39
CA ASN A 151 10.62 5.71 3.33
C ASN A 151 10.29 4.81 4.52
N ILE A 152 10.50 5.34 5.73
CA ILE A 152 10.08 4.73 7.00
C ILE A 152 9.45 5.83 7.82
N SER A 153 8.17 5.68 8.14
CA SER A 153 7.43 6.62 8.98
C SER A 153 6.50 5.89 9.94
N GLN A 154 6.05 6.54 10.98
CA GLN A 154 4.98 5.99 11.81
C GLN A 154 3.65 6.06 11.04
N ALA A 155 2.80 5.04 11.23
CA ALA A 155 1.46 5.01 10.67
C ALA A 155 0.53 5.90 11.51
N GLN A 156 0.67 7.21 11.38
CA GLN A 156 -0.13 8.17 12.13
C GLN A 156 -0.62 9.31 11.24
N SER A 157 -1.73 9.88 11.64
CA SER A 157 -2.31 11.08 11.06
C SER A 157 -1.99 12.31 11.92
N ASP A 158 -2.00 13.47 11.31
CA ASP A 158 -1.92 14.77 11.99
C ASP A 158 -3.27 15.22 12.57
N TYR A 159 -4.35 14.52 12.24
CA TYR A 159 -5.70 14.85 12.68
C TYR A 159 -6.08 14.15 13.98
N SER A 160 -6.63 14.90 14.93
CA SER A 160 -7.03 14.39 16.25
C SER A 160 -8.23 13.44 16.21
N TYR A 161 -9.00 13.44 15.14
CA TYR A 161 -10.12 12.52 14.95
C TYR A 161 -9.69 11.11 14.49
N ASP A 162 -8.47 10.95 14.01
CA ASP A 162 -7.94 9.63 13.63
C ASP A 162 -7.44 8.86 14.86
N SER A 163 -7.62 7.55 14.86
CA SER A 163 -7.08 6.68 15.89
C SER A 163 -5.56 6.59 15.80
N PRO A 164 -4.84 6.62 16.93
CA PRO A 164 -3.41 6.37 16.94
C PRO A 164 -3.12 4.91 16.56
N ASN A 165 -1.95 4.69 15.98
CA ASN A 165 -1.46 3.36 15.60
C ASN A 165 -0.08 3.09 16.24
N PRO A 166 -0.01 2.96 17.58
CA PRO A 166 1.27 2.82 18.27
C PRO A 166 2.02 1.57 17.83
N GLY A 167 3.31 1.72 17.53
CA GLY A 167 4.16 0.61 17.12
C GLY A 167 3.95 0.11 15.69
N ILE A 168 3.16 0.82 14.88
CA ILE A 168 2.94 0.50 13.47
C ILE A 168 3.68 1.51 12.60
N SER A 169 4.37 1.00 11.59
CA SER A 169 5.09 1.81 10.60
C SER A 169 4.51 1.63 9.21
N LEU A 170 4.60 2.70 8.42
CA LEU A 170 4.53 2.67 6.97
C LEU A 170 5.97 2.60 6.47
N ILE A 171 6.29 1.54 5.76
CA ILE A 171 7.57 1.37 5.10
C ILE A 171 7.36 1.26 3.60
N GLY A 172 8.36 1.63 2.83
CA GLY A 172 8.27 1.53 1.38
C GLY A 172 9.34 2.32 0.68
N PHE A 173 9.12 2.60 -0.58
CA PHE A 173 10.05 3.37 -1.39
C PHE A 173 9.32 4.25 -2.41
N ASP A 174 10.00 5.30 -2.80
CA ASP A 174 9.65 6.15 -3.93
C ASP A 174 10.57 5.86 -5.12
N THR A 175 10.03 5.95 -6.30
CA THR A 175 10.74 5.93 -7.59
C THR A 175 10.01 6.77 -8.62
#